data_12553f9a724f2568c8662763e74bc008
#
_entry.id   12553f9a724f2568c8662763e74bc008
#
_cell.length_a   1.000
_cell.length_b   1.000
_cell.length_c   1.000
_cell.angle_alpha   90.00
_cell.angle_beta   90.00
_cell.angle_gamma   90.00
#
_symmetry.space_group_name_H-M   'P 1'
#
loop_
_entity.id
_entity.type
_entity.pdbx_description
1 polymer ?
#
loop_
_entity_poly.entity_id
_entity_poly.type
_entity_poly.pdbx_seq_one_letter_code
_entity_poly.pdbx_strand_id
1 'polypeptide(L)'
;MAKYSYPAVFTPDSGGYSVTFPDWEGATCGDSPEDAVMMAEDFLNLACYDAECRHREFRKPTPIESIRAPEGGFVRLVEADTVAYDEVMKRVNNPISYELEKAGMTVRRLADLLGAPYRTVEDWNAGRRTPPKWLQNLVIEKIRAAAGSTGDLREP
;
A
#
# COMPACT_ATOMS: atom_id res chain seq x y z
N MET A 1 -2.50 -1.85 13.16
CA MET A 1 -3.00 -1.34 11.86
C MET A 1 -4.42 -0.86 12.01
N ALA A 2 -4.70 0.33 11.54
CA ALA A 2 -5.96 1.01 11.81
C ALA A 2 -6.25 2.11 10.78
N LYS A 3 -7.35 2.79 10.98
CA LYS A 3 -7.69 4.02 10.26
C LYS A 3 -7.34 5.24 11.10
N TYR A 4 -6.76 6.23 10.46
CA TYR A 4 -6.35 7.49 11.06
C TYR A 4 -6.91 8.66 10.23
N SER A 5 -7.18 9.77 10.90
CA SER A 5 -7.65 10.99 10.26
C SER A 5 -6.89 12.19 10.81
N TYR A 6 -6.26 12.94 9.92
CA TYR A 6 -5.48 14.12 10.27
C TYR A 6 -5.83 15.30 9.36
N PRO A 7 -5.86 16.52 9.88
CA PRO A 7 -6.07 17.69 9.04
C PRO A 7 -4.84 17.98 8.18
N ALA A 8 -5.09 18.37 6.94
CA ALA A 8 -4.08 18.81 6.00
C ALA A 8 -4.38 20.21 5.49
N VAL A 9 -3.34 20.99 5.26
CA VAL A 9 -3.41 22.35 4.75
C VAL A 9 -2.98 22.37 3.29
N PHE A 10 -3.85 22.83 2.43
CA PHE A 10 -3.65 22.93 0.98
C PHE A 10 -3.41 24.39 0.60
N THR A 11 -2.18 24.69 0.19
CA THR A 11 -1.74 26.03 -0.16
C THR A 11 -1.50 26.12 -1.66
N PRO A 12 -2.10 27.11 -2.37
CA PRO A 12 -1.82 27.28 -3.80
C PRO A 12 -0.34 27.52 -4.06
N ASP A 13 0.21 26.83 -5.03
CA ASP A 13 1.63 26.93 -5.41
C ASP A 13 1.81 26.61 -6.91
N SER A 14 2.29 27.56 -7.67
CA SER A 14 2.71 27.41 -9.07
C SER A 14 1.72 26.65 -9.99
N GLY A 15 0.42 26.94 -9.85
CA GLY A 15 -0.65 26.32 -10.62
C GLY A 15 -1.23 25.03 -10.04
N GLY A 16 -0.65 24.54 -8.94
CA GLY A 16 -1.16 23.42 -8.17
C GLY A 16 -1.31 23.75 -6.69
N TYR A 17 -1.15 22.75 -5.85
CA TYR A 17 -1.22 22.88 -4.39
C TYR A 17 -0.05 22.20 -3.71
N SER A 18 0.51 22.86 -2.70
CA SER A 18 1.40 22.24 -1.71
C SER A 18 0.57 21.80 -0.51
N VAL A 19 0.85 20.63 0.02
CA VAL A 19 0.12 20.03 1.13
C VAL A 19 1.04 19.81 2.32
N THR A 20 0.63 20.31 3.48
CA THR A 20 1.32 20.08 4.75
C THR A 20 0.35 19.57 5.80
N PHE A 21 0.88 18.82 6.75
CA PHE A 21 0.13 18.33 7.90
C PHE A 21 0.69 18.95 9.17
N PRO A 22 -0.12 19.63 10.00
CA PRO A 22 0.35 20.19 11.27
C PRO A 22 0.95 19.12 12.21
N ASP A 23 0.48 17.90 12.13
CA ASP A 23 0.84 16.81 13.03
C ASP A 23 1.93 15.86 12.48
N TRP A 24 2.35 16.05 11.24
CA TRP A 24 3.35 15.23 10.56
C TRP A 24 4.42 16.08 9.89
N GLU A 25 5.66 15.61 9.94
CA GLU A 25 6.76 16.27 9.24
C GLU A 25 6.77 15.88 7.76
N GLY A 26 7.04 16.85 6.90
CA GLY A 26 7.10 16.66 5.46
C GLY A 26 5.98 17.38 4.73
N ALA A 27 6.03 17.31 3.43
CA ALA A 27 5.06 17.92 2.54
C ALA A 27 4.92 17.10 1.27
N THR A 28 3.80 17.26 0.60
CA THR A 28 3.55 16.74 -0.75
C THR A 28 2.94 17.83 -1.61
N CYS A 29 2.70 17.55 -2.87
CA CYS A 29 2.09 18.50 -3.80
C CYS A 29 1.25 17.76 -4.85
N GLY A 30 0.38 18.49 -5.50
CA GLY A 30 -0.42 18.02 -6.61
C GLY A 30 -0.71 19.13 -7.61
N ASP A 31 -1.00 18.77 -8.85
CA ASP A 31 -1.22 19.69 -9.96
C ASP A 31 -2.64 20.26 -10.01
N SER A 32 -3.56 19.65 -9.27
CA SER A 32 -4.96 20.04 -9.13
C SER A 32 -5.42 19.81 -7.70
N PRO A 33 -6.58 20.35 -7.28
CA PRO A 33 -7.14 20.03 -5.96
C PRO A 33 -7.33 18.53 -5.74
N GLU A 34 -7.83 17.82 -6.74
CA GLU A 34 -8.08 16.38 -6.68
C GLU A 34 -6.78 15.60 -6.58
N ASP A 35 -5.78 15.95 -7.38
CA ASP A 35 -4.45 15.35 -7.36
C ASP A 35 -3.75 15.61 -6.02
N ALA A 36 -3.83 16.82 -5.50
CA ALA A 36 -3.28 17.17 -4.19
C ALA A 36 -3.90 16.35 -3.05
N VAL A 37 -5.21 16.08 -3.11
CA VAL A 37 -5.90 15.22 -2.13
C VAL A 37 -5.39 13.78 -2.22
N MET A 38 -5.26 13.23 -3.42
CA MET A 38 -4.69 11.89 -3.62
C MET A 38 -3.25 11.79 -3.08
N MET A 39 -2.43 12.79 -3.38
CA MET A 39 -1.05 12.86 -2.88
C MET A 39 -0.98 13.00 -1.36
N ALA A 40 -1.92 13.71 -0.76
CA ALA A 40 -2.05 13.83 0.68
C ALA A 40 -2.44 12.50 1.34
N GLU A 41 -3.34 11.75 0.74
CA GLU A 41 -3.71 10.40 1.18
C GLU A 41 -2.52 9.43 1.11
N ASP A 42 -1.79 9.42 0.01
CA ASP A 42 -0.58 8.61 -0.15
C ASP A 42 0.48 8.95 0.89
N PHE A 43 0.72 10.24 1.10
CA PHE A 43 1.67 10.72 2.11
C PHE A 43 1.27 10.26 3.52
N LEU A 44 0.02 10.44 3.89
CA LEU A 44 -0.47 10.07 5.22
C LEU A 44 -0.46 8.55 5.44
N ASN A 45 -0.86 7.78 4.45
CA ASN A 45 -0.78 6.32 4.50
C ASN A 45 0.64 5.84 4.75
N LEU A 46 1.61 6.37 4.00
CA LEU A 46 3.02 6.04 4.18
C LEU A 46 3.53 6.45 5.57
N ALA A 47 3.20 7.67 6.02
CA ALA A 47 3.64 8.19 7.31
C ALA A 47 3.08 7.37 8.48
N CYS A 48 1.79 7.05 8.44
CA CYS A 48 1.14 6.23 9.47
C CYS A 48 1.67 4.78 9.45
N TYR A 49 1.84 4.20 8.28
CA TYR A 49 2.39 2.85 8.13
C TYR A 49 3.83 2.75 8.67
N ASP A 50 4.70 3.69 8.31
CA ASP A 50 6.08 3.75 8.84
C ASP A 50 6.09 3.93 10.36
N ALA A 51 5.22 4.79 10.89
CA ALA A 51 5.11 4.99 12.33
C ALA A 51 4.67 3.73 13.07
N GLU A 52 3.70 2.97 12.52
CA GLU A 52 3.28 1.68 13.09
C GLU A 52 4.41 0.64 13.04
N CYS A 53 5.08 0.51 11.89
CA CYS A 53 6.19 -0.43 11.71
C CYS A 53 7.37 -0.16 12.67
N ARG A 54 7.61 1.11 12.99
CA ARG A 54 8.67 1.54 13.90
C ARG A 54 8.21 1.72 15.34
N HIS A 55 6.96 1.37 15.65
CA HIS A 55 6.36 1.55 16.98
C HIS A 55 6.51 2.99 17.52
N ARG A 56 6.38 3.98 16.62
CA ARG A 56 6.38 5.39 16.99
C ARG A 56 5.03 5.78 17.59
N GLU A 57 5.07 6.70 18.55
CA GLU A 57 3.87 7.28 19.12
C GLU A 57 3.19 8.20 18.11
N PHE A 58 1.85 8.04 17.95
CA PHE A 58 1.05 8.91 17.10
C PHE A 58 0.70 10.19 17.84
N ARG A 59 0.91 11.33 17.19
CA ARG A 59 0.44 12.60 17.69
C ARG A 59 -1.08 12.64 17.67
N LYS A 60 -1.66 13.27 18.68
CA LYS A 60 -3.09 13.57 18.67
C LYS A 60 -3.39 14.56 17.54
N PRO A 61 -4.41 14.30 16.69
CA PRO A 61 -4.76 15.21 15.61
C PRO A 61 -5.09 16.62 16.13
N THR A 62 -4.51 17.63 15.49
CA THR A 62 -4.88 19.02 15.75
C THR A 62 -6.34 19.23 15.36
N PRO A 63 -7.17 19.89 16.18
CA PRO A 63 -8.55 20.19 15.81
C PRO A 63 -8.60 21.02 14.53
N ILE A 64 -9.36 20.57 13.54
CA ILE A 64 -9.45 21.25 12.22
C ILE A 64 -9.95 22.68 12.35
N GLU A 65 -10.81 22.95 13.33
CA GLU A 65 -11.38 24.27 13.60
C GLU A 65 -10.31 25.29 14.06
N SER A 66 -9.19 24.81 14.60
CA SER A 66 -8.08 25.65 15.05
C SER A 66 -7.11 26.04 13.94
N ILE A 67 -7.24 25.45 12.76
CA ILE A 67 -6.34 25.67 11.63
C ILE A 67 -6.93 26.68 10.67
N ARG A 68 -6.17 27.75 10.42
CA ARG A 68 -6.56 28.78 9.47
C ARG A 68 -6.18 28.37 8.05
N ALA A 69 -7.13 28.35 7.12
CA ALA A 69 -6.87 28.12 5.72
C ALA A 69 -6.01 29.26 5.13
N PRO A 70 -4.99 28.95 4.30
CA PRO A 70 -4.23 29.96 3.58
C PRO A 70 -5.10 30.65 2.53
N GLU A 71 -4.71 31.84 2.11
CA GLU A 71 -5.43 32.60 1.07
C GLU A 71 -5.47 31.76 -0.23
N GLY A 72 -6.67 31.56 -0.77
CA GLY A 72 -6.91 30.74 -1.97
C GLY A 72 -6.76 29.24 -1.77
N GLY A 73 -6.42 28.80 -0.56
CA GLY A 73 -6.30 27.40 -0.19
C GLY A 73 -7.45 26.90 0.67
N PHE A 74 -7.29 25.71 1.21
CA PHE A 74 -8.28 25.08 2.07
C PHE A 74 -7.64 24.11 3.07
N VAL A 75 -8.42 23.75 4.08
CA VAL A 75 -8.07 22.73 5.07
C VAL A 75 -9.12 21.62 5.01
N ARG A 76 -8.70 20.38 5.03
CA ARG A 76 -9.60 19.25 5.14
C ARG A 76 -8.97 18.09 5.91
N LEU A 77 -9.81 17.20 6.42
CA LEU A 77 -9.36 15.94 6.98
C LEU A 77 -8.95 14.99 5.85
N VAL A 78 -7.83 14.34 6.06
CA VAL A 78 -7.30 13.28 5.18
C VAL A 78 -7.29 12.00 5.99
N GLU A 79 -7.76 10.91 5.38
CA GLU A 79 -7.79 9.60 6.01
C GLU A 79 -6.65 8.71 5.53
N ALA A 80 -6.11 7.91 6.44
CA ALA A 80 -5.21 6.81 6.15
C ALA A 80 -5.81 5.51 6.63
N ASP A 81 -5.67 4.46 5.82
CA ASP A 81 -6.03 3.09 6.16
C ASP A 81 -4.77 2.22 6.03
N THR A 82 -4.09 2.01 7.14
CA THR A 82 -2.83 1.26 7.14
C THR A 82 -3.02 -0.24 6.88
N VAL A 83 -4.21 -0.79 7.10
CA VAL A 83 -4.52 -2.17 6.72
C VAL A 83 -4.54 -2.32 5.21
N ALA A 84 -5.28 -1.46 4.52
CA ALA A 84 -5.34 -1.45 3.06
C ALA A 84 -3.98 -1.12 2.45
N TYR A 85 -3.24 -0.20 3.04
CA TYR A 85 -1.90 0.18 2.60
C TYR A 85 -0.89 -0.97 2.74
N ASP A 86 -0.91 -1.71 3.84
CA ASP A 86 -0.07 -2.90 4.05
C ASP A 86 -0.32 -3.96 2.96
N GLU A 87 -1.56 -4.19 2.59
CA GLU A 87 -1.92 -5.11 1.50
C GLU A 87 -1.33 -4.66 0.16
N VAL A 88 -1.44 -3.36 -0.15
CA VAL A 88 -0.82 -2.79 -1.35
C VAL A 88 0.72 -2.95 -1.32
N MET A 89 1.34 -2.67 -0.18
CA MET A 89 2.79 -2.80 -0.02
C MET A 89 3.28 -4.24 -0.16
N LYS A 90 2.57 -5.21 0.40
CA LYS A 90 2.86 -6.64 0.21
C LYS A 90 2.78 -7.03 -1.25
N ARG A 91 1.74 -6.60 -1.95
CA ARG A 91 1.55 -6.87 -3.38
C ARG A 91 2.66 -6.27 -4.25
N VAL A 92 3.13 -5.06 -3.91
CA VAL A 92 4.19 -4.38 -4.67
C VAL A 92 5.57 -4.96 -4.36
N ASN A 93 5.87 -5.19 -3.09
CA ASN A 93 7.20 -5.62 -2.64
C ASN A 93 7.48 -7.10 -2.85
N ASN A 94 6.47 -7.93 -2.72
CA ASN A 94 6.59 -9.37 -2.93
C ASN A 94 5.31 -9.97 -3.55
N PRO A 95 5.10 -9.74 -4.85
CA PRO A 95 3.88 -10.16 -5.52
C PRO A 95 3.66 -11.68 -5.53
N ILE A 96 4.72 -12.48 -5.55
CA ILE A 96 4.61 -13.95 -5.48
C ILE A 96 4.07 -14.38 -4.12
N SER A 97 4.64 -13.87 -3.04
CA SER A 97 4.16 -14.17 -1.68
C SER A 97 2.72 -13.72 -1.48
N TYR A 98 2.38 -12.54 -1.97
CA TYR A 98 1.02 -12.02 -1.92
C TYR A 98 0.01 -12.94 -2.64
N GLU A 99 0.33 -13.37 -3.86
CA GLU A 99 -0.57 -14.25 -4.63
C GLU A 99 -0.68 -15.65 -4.02
N LEU A 100 0.40 -16.18 -3.44
CA LEU A 100 0.36 -17.45 -2.71
C LEU A 100 -0.57 -17.39 -1.50
N GLU A 101 -0.45 -16.34 -0.69
CA GLU A 101 -1.30 -16.13 0.48
C GLU A 101 -2.77 -15.98 0.07
N LYS A 102 -3.04 -15.16 -0.94
CA LYS A 102 -4.38 -14.95 -1.48
C LYS A 102 -5.01 -16.22 -2.04
N ALA A 103 -4.23 -17.07 -2.69
CA ALA A 103 -4.68 -18.35 -3.25
C ALA A 103 -4.77 -19.47 -2.21
N GLY A 104 -4.26 -19.26 -0.99
CA GLY A 104 -4.14 -20.32 0.02
C GLY A 104 -3.22 -21.45 -0.42
N MET A 105 -2.22 -21.14 -1.27
CA MET A 105 -1.30 -22.12 -1.85
C MET A 105 0.01 -22.18 -1.08
N THR A 106 0.51 -23.41 -0.87
CA THR A 106 1.78 -23.61 -0.21
C THR A 106 2.96 -23.42 -1.18
N VAL A 107 4.12 -23.08 -0.63
CA VAL A 107 5.38 -22.98 -1.40
C VAL A 107 5.69 -24.31 -2.10
N ARG A 108 5.47 -25.45 -1.43
CA ARG A 108 5.70 -26.77 -2.01
C ARG A 108 4.81 -27.04 -3.22
N ARG A 109 3.53 -26.69 -3.12
CA ARG A 109 2.61 -26.86 -4.25
C ARG A 109 3.02 -26.00 -5.44
N LEU A 110 3.45 -24.78 -5.22
CA LEU A 110 3.95 -23.93 -6.30
C LEU A 110 5.22 -24.51 -6.93
N ALA A 111 6.15 -24.99 -6.12
CA ALA A 111 7.37 -25.64 -6.61
C ALA A 111 7.03 -26.85 -7.51
N ASP A 112 6.09 -27.69 -7.09
CA ASP A 112 5.61 -28.84 -7.87
C ASP A 112 4.94 -28.41 -9.18
N LEU A 113 4.10 -27.38 -9.14
CA LEU A 113 3.43 -26.81 -10.33
C LEU A 113 4.41 -26.27 -11.37
N LEU A 114 5.49 -25.66 -10.90
CA LEU A 114 6.52 -25.06 -11.76
C LEU A 114 7.59 -26.05 -12.21
N GLY A 115 7.67 -27.22 -11.56
CA GLY A 115 8.83 -28.11 -11.71
C GLY A 115 10.13 -27.46 -11.21
N ALA A 116 10.04 -26.56 -10.26
CA ALA A 116 11.17 -25.81 -9.71
C ALA A 116 11.65 -26.41 -8.38
N PRO A 117 12.94 -26.24 -8.03
CA PRO A 117 13.42 -26.64 -6.71
C PRO A 117 12.66 -25.89 -5.60
N TYR A 118 12.28 -26.62 -4.56
CA TYR A 118 11.57 -26.04 -3.40
C TYR A 118 12.28 -24.82 -2.82
N ARG A 119 13.59 -24.91 -2.64
CA ARG A 119 14.40 -23.82 -2.07
C ARG A 119 14.35 -22.54 -2.92
N THR A 120 14.28 -22.69 -4.23
CA THR A 120 14.17 -21.53 -5.14
C THR A 120 12.86 -20.78 -4.90
N VAL A 121 11.76 -21.51 -4.81
CA VAL A 121 10.43 -20.93 -4.56
C VAL A 121 10.32 -20.38 -3.13
N GLU A 122 10.91 -21.08 -2.16
CA GLU A 122 11.00 -20.60 -0.78
C GLU A 122 11.77 -19.27 -0.69
N ASP A 123 12.89 -19.14 -1.41
CA ASP A 123 13.67 -17.89 -1.47
C ASP A 123 12.86 -16.73 -2.08
N TRP A 124 12.05 -17.02 -3.08
CA TRP A 124 11.14 -16.00 -3.65
C TRP A 124 10.05 -15.60 -2.66
N ASN A 125 9.43 -16.56 -2.02
CA ASN A 125 8.38 -16.31 -1.03
C ASN A 125 8.89 -15.51 0.18
N ALA A 126 10.07 -15.80 0.63
CA ALA A 126 10.72 -15.10 1.74
C ALA A 126 11.33 -13.74 1.37
N GLY A 127 11.37 -13.41 0.07
CA GLY A 127 11.99 -12.16 -0.40
C GLY A 127 13.51 -12.16 -0.42
N ARG A 128 14.16 -13.31 -0.18
CA ARG A 128 15.63 -13.44 -0.25
C ARG A 128 16.17 -13.32 -1.66
N ARG A 129 15.38 -13.72 -2.64
CA ARG A 129 15.66 -13.56 -4.07
C ARG A 129 14.43 -13.07 -4.79
N THR A 130 14.63 -12.20 -5.76
CA THR A 130 13.56 -11.67 -6.61
C THR A 130 13.79 -12.18 -8.04
N PRO A 131 12.86 -12.96 -8.60
CA PRO A 131 12.98 -13.38 -9.99
C PRO A 131 12.79 -12.17 -10.93
N PRO A 132 13.30 -12.24 -12.17
CA PRO A 132 13.03 -11.22 -13.17
C PRO A 132 11.53 -11.00 -13.38
N LYS A 133 11.14 -9.79 -13.74
CA LYS A 133 9.71 -9.43 -13.84
C LYS A 133 8.91 -10.33 -14.78
N TRP A 134 9.48 -10.74 -15.90
CA TRP A 134 8.83 -11.66 -16.83
C TRP A 134 8.52 -13.02 -16.18
N LEU A 135 9.45 -13.53 -15.36
CA LEU A 135 9.26 -14.77 -14.62
C LEU A 135 8.25 -14.62 -13.49
N GLN A 136 8.27 -13.49 -12.78
CA GLN A 136 7.24 -13.17 -11.79
C GLN A 136 5.84 -13.23 -12.41
N ASN A 137 5.65 -12.62 -13.57
CA ASN A 137 4.37 -12.61 -14.27
C ASN A 137 3.90 -14.03 -14.62
N LEU A 138 4.79 -14.87 -15.13
CA LEU A 138 4.46 -16.28 -15.43
C LEU A 138 4.11 -17.07 -14.18
N VAL A 139 4.84 -16.88 -13.09
CA VAL A 139 4.57 -17.55 -11.81
C VAL A 139 3.21 -17.12 -11.26
N ILE A 140 2.89 -15.83 -11.30
CA ILE A 140 1.61 -15.28 -10.85
C ILE A 140 0.45 -15.83 -11.70
N GLU A 141 0.61 -15.92 -13.01
CA GLU A 141 -0.37 -16.56 -13.89
C GLU A 141 -0.63 -18.02 -13.52
N LYS A 142 0.43 -18.78 -13.22
CA LYS A 142 0.31 -20.17 -12.77
C LYS A 142 -0.44 -20.31 -11.45
N ILE A 143 -0.15 -19.42 -10.48
CA ILE A 143 -0.86 -19.40 -9.19
C ILE A 143 -2.35 -19.12 -9.40
N ARG A 144 -2.68 -18.10 -10.18
CA ARG A 144 -4.07 -17.72 -10.46
C ARG A 144 -4.83 -18.79 -11.23
N ALA A 145 -4.21 -19.42 -12.21
CA ALA A 145 -4.83 -20.50 -12.98
C ALA A 145 -5.12 -21.74 -12.09
N ALA A 146 -4.19 -22.11 -11.21
CA ALA A 146 -4.38 -23.20 -10.26
C ALA A 146 -5.46 -22.87 -9.20
N ALA A 147 -5.54 -21.65 -8.74
CA ALA A 147 -6.58 -21.20 -7.81
C ALA A 147 -7.97 -21.20 -8.46
N GLY A 148 -8.08 -20.77 -9.74
CA GLY A 148 -9.32 -20.80 -10.51
C GLY A 148 -9.84 -22.21 -10.78
N SER A 149 -8.95 -23.15 -11.03
CA SER A 149 -9.31 -24.57 -11.27
C SER A 149 -9.85 -25.28 -10.03
N THR A 150 -9.51 -24.82 -8.84
CA THR A 150 -10.01 -25.41 -7.59
C THR A 150 -11.45 -24.96 -7.29
N GLY A 151 -11.88 -23.84 -7.86
CA GLY A 151 -13.27 -23.34 -7.72
C GLY A 151 -14.28 -24.14 -8.56
N ASP A 152 -13.82 -24.80 -9.63
CA ASP A 152 -14.69 -25.52 -10.56
C ASP A 152 -14.99 -26.97 -10.12
N LEU A 153 -14.34 -27.43 -9.06
CA LEU A 153 -14.55 -28.78 -8.50
C LEU A 153 -15.55 -28.81 -7.33
N ARG A 154 -16.27 -27.73 -7.08
CA ARG A 154 -17.29 -27.63 -6.03
C ARG A 154 -18.69 -27.44 -6.58
N GLU A 155 -19.06 -28.19 -7.60
CA GLU A 155 -20.47 -28.43 -7.89
C GLU A 155 -20.80 -29.90 -7.63
N PRO A 156 -21.89 -30.16 -6.83
CA PRO A 156 -22.40 -31.51 -6.61
C PRO A 156 -23.11 -32.06 -7.85
#